data_bb53e30a6666acb14dd1a1b15f958322
#
_entry.id   bb53e30a6666acb14dd1a1b15f958322
#
_cell.length_a   1.000
_cell.length_b   1.000
_cell.length_c   1.000
_cell.angle_alpha   90.00
_cell.angle_beta   90.00
_cell.angle_gamma   90.00
#
_symmetry.space_group_name_H-M   'P 1'
#
loop_
_entity.id
_entity.type
_entity.pdbx_description
1 polymer ?
#
loop_
_entity_poly.entity_id
_entity_poly.type
_entity_poly.pdbx_seq_one_letter_code
_entity_poly.pdbx_strand_id
1 'polypeptide(L)'
;MKEYKLSDFLPTTRKELDIRGWDSLDVILFSADAYVDHPSFGAAVIGRTLEAAGYKVAIVPQPDWHGDFRDFKKLGKPRLFFGIAPGCMDSMVNKYTANRRLRSEDAYSPDGRHDMRPEYPTIVYTHILKQLFPDVPVVLGGIEASMRRLTHYDYWQDRLRPSLLCDSHADMIIYGMGEKTILELCRRMDDGFPISCITDIPQTVYLAQKGNVPKATATIDIVLNSHETCLQNKRAEAENYRHIEEESNKMHASRLLQD
;
A
#
# COMPACT_ATOMS: atom_id res chain seq x y z
N MET A 1 -12.44 26.11 23.07
CA MET A 1 -11.95 25.25 21.98
C MET A 1 -10.59 24.72 22.38
N LYS A 2 -10.28 23.44 22.16
CA LYS A 2 -8.96 22.89 22.43
C LYS A 2 -7.97 23.53 21.41
N GLU A 3 -6.92 24.14 21.92
CA GLU A 3 -5.87 24.70 21.05
C GLU A 3 -4.95 23.57 20.61
N TYR A 4 -4.88 23.31 19.31
CA TYR A 4 -4.03 22.26 18.74
C TYR A 4 -2.64 22.81 18.44
N LYS A 5 -1.62 22.00 18.76
CA LYS A 5 -0.22 22.27 18.42
C LYS A 5 0.20 21.44 17.20
N LEU A 6 1.21 21.88 16.48
CA LEU A 6 1.77 21.08 15.37
C LEU A 6 2.19 19.68 15.81
N SER A 7 2.69 19.54 17.04
CA SER A 7 3.08 18.25 17.62
C SER A 7 1.89 17.31 17.89
N ASP A 8 0.65 17.79 17.82
CA ASP A 8 -0.53 16.95 17.96
C ASP A 8 -0.87 16.16 16.68
N PHE A 9 -0.23 16.50 15.56
CA PHE A 9 -0.42 15.85 14.25
C PHE A 9 0.80 15.04 13.86
N LEU A 10 0.63 14.01 13.00
CA LEU A 10 1.76 13.28 12.46
C LEU A 10 2.64 14.21 11.62
N PRO A 11 3.97 14.15 11.78
CA PRO A 11 4.87 15.05 11.08
C PRO A 11 4.89 14.78 9.56
N THR A 12 5.00 15.85 8.78
CA THR A 12 5.08 15.82 7.31
C THR A 12 6.35 16.50 6.78
N THR A 13 7.07 17.19 7.66
CA THR A 13 8.28 17.96 7.34
C THR A 13 9.41 17.67 8.32
N ARG A 14 10.65 17.94 7.90
CA ARG A 14 11.83 17.80 8.77
C ARG A 14 11.72 18.69 10.02
N LYS A 15 11.22 19.90 9.87
CA LYS A 15 11.02 20.84 10.99
C LYS A 15 10.09 20.26 12.07
N GLU A 16 9.05 19.52 11.67
CA GLU A 16 8.14 18.88 12.62
C GLU A 16 8.78 17.68 13.32
N LEU A 17 9.73 16.99 12.66
CA LEU A 17 10.56 15.98 13.33
C LEU A 17 11.46 16.60 14.38
N ASP A 18 12.09 17.73 14.06
CA ASP A 18 12.97 18.46 14.98
C ASP A 18 12.20 18.93 16.22
N ILE A 19 10.95 19.43 16.06
CA ILE A 19 10.06 19.80 17.18
C ILE A 19 9.77 18.59 18.10
N ARG A 20 9.71 17.37 17.54
CA ARG A 20 9.50 16.12 18.29
C ARG A 20 10.80 15.53 18.85
N GLY A 21 11.96 16.09 18.51
CA GLY A 21 13.27 15.55 18.87
C GLY A 21 13.56 14.20 18.18
N TRP A 22 13.08 14.00 16.95
CA TRP A 22 13.24 12.76 16.21
C TRP A 22 14.33 12.88 15.14
N ASP A 23 15.45 12.21 15.37
CA ASP A 23 16.57 12.15 14.40
C ASP A 23 16.35 11.09 13.33
N SER A 24 15.51 10.08 13.61
CA SER A 24 15.20 8.96 12.72
C SER A 24 13.72 8.63 12.75
N LEU A 25 13.24 7.98 11.71
CA LEU A 25 11.87 7.48 11.57
C LEU A 25 11.89 5.96 11.45
N ASP A 26 10.87 5.31 12.01
CA ASP A 26 10.67 3.87 11.85
C ASP A 26 9.93 3.57 10.54
N VAL A 27 8.89 4.34 10.26
CA VAL A 27 8.04 4.19 9.06
C VAL A 27 7.78 5.57 8.44
N ILE A 28 7.84 5.64 7.12
CA ILE A 28 7.39 6.81 6.36
C ILE A 28 6.26 6.38 5.45
N LEU A 29 5.09 7.00 5.60
CA LEU A 29 3.89 6.71 4.81
C LEU A 29 3.77 7.72 3.67
N PHE A 30 3.71 7.24 2.45
CA PHE A 30 3.40 8.02 1.25
C PHE A 30 1.91 7.88 0.93
N SER A 31 1.21 9.00 0.84
CA SER A 31 -0.22 9.03 0.50
C SER A 31 -0.44 9.82 -0.78
N ALA A 32 -1.27 9.30 -1.68
CA ALA A 32 -1.69 10.06 -2.84
C ALA A 32 -2.79 11.10 -2.53
N ASP A 33 -3.38 11.07 -1.33
CA ASP A 33 -4.26 12.11 -0.81
C ASP A 33 -3.47 13.17 -0.03
N ALA A 34 -4.03 14.37 0.07
CA ALA A 34 -3.63 15.35 1.07
C ALA A 34 -3.76 14.77 2.49
N TYR A 35 -2.93 15.23 3.42
CA TYR A 35 -3.02 14.78 4.79
C TYR A 35 -4.19 15.43 5.52
N VAL A 36 -5.10 14.60 5.96
CA VAL A 36 -6.17 14.96 6.89
C VAL A 36 -6.14 13.95 8.03
N ASP A 37 -5.97 14.44 9.27
CA ASP A 37 -5.92 13.60 10.47
C ASP A 37 -7.34 13.22 10.90
N HIS A 38 -7.94 12.30 10.16
CA HIS A 38 -9.31 11.86 10.38
C HIS A 38 -9.45 10.36 10.13
N PRO A 39 -10.30 9.63 10.87
CA PRO A 39 -10.49 8.19 10.74
C PRO A 39 -10.91 7.69 9.35
N SER A 40 -11.42 8.56 8.49
CA SER A 40 -11.75 8.20 7.10
C SER A 40 -10.54 8.13 6.17
N PHE A 41 -9.36 8.57 6.62
CA PHE A 41 -8.15 8.59 5.81
C PHE A 41 -7.19 7.49 6.27
N GLY A 42 -6.97 6.50 5.41
CA GLY A 42 -6.17 5.32 5.73
C GLY A 42 -4.75 5.64 6.19
N ALA A 43 -4.07 6.61 5.57
CA ALA A 43 -2.72 7.01 5.98
C ALA A 43 -2.71 7.59 7.41
N ALA A 44 -3.74 8.36 7.80
CA ALA A 44 -3.88 8.88 9.16
C ALA A 44 -4.15 7.74 10.15
N VAL A 45 -5.07 6.83 9.84
CA VAL A 45 -5.39 5.68 10.69
C VAL A 45 -4.15 4.83 10.94
N ILE A 46 -3.45 4.44 9.89
CA ILE A 46 -2.24 3.61 9.99
C ILE A 46 -1.13 4.35 10.75
N GLY A 47 -0.90 5.63 10.41
CA GLY A 47 0.10 6.44 11.10
C GLY A 47 -0.19 6.59 12.60
N ARG A 48 -1.44 6.84 12.98
CA ARG A 48 -1.85 6.94 14.38
C ARG A 48 -1.79 5.60 15.10
N THR A 49 -2.13 4.51 14.42
CA THR A 49 -2.02 3.15 14.98
C THR A 49 -0.56 2.82 15.31
N LEU A 50 0.36 3.13 14.41
CA LEU A 50 1.79 2.93 14.63
C LEU A 50 2.35 3.87 15.70
N GLU A 51 1.99 5.16 15.68
CA GLU A 51 2.40 6.14 16.71
C GLU A 51 1.94 5.71 18.10
N ALA A 52 0.69 5.24 18.24
CA ALA A 52 0.16 4.73 19.51
C ALA A 52 0.91 3.49 20.03
N ALA A 53 1.51 2.71 19.12
CA ALA A 53 2.37 1.58 19.46
C ALA A 53 3.83 1.99 19.75
N GLY A 54 4.15 3.29 19.70
CA GLY A 54 5.48 3.82 20.02
C GLY A 54 6.43 3.97 18.84
N TYR A 55 5.99 3.71 17.60
CA TYR A 55 6.82 3.92 16.41
C TYR A 55 6.86 5.38 16.00
N LYS A 56 8.03 5.83 15.51
CA LYS A 56 8.23 7.16 14.94
C LYS A 56 7.78 7.16 13.49
N VAL A 57 6.64 7.78 13.23
CA VAL A 57 5.97 7.75 11.91
C VAL A 57 5.83 9.15 11.35
N ALA A 58 6.07 9.31 10.06
CA ALA A 58 5.79 10.52 9.31
C ALA A 58 4.97 10.22 8.06
N ILE A 59 4.24 11.21 7.57
CA ILE A 59 3.46 11.12 6.33
C ILE A 59 4.06 12.07 5.29
N VAL A 60 4.21 11.60 4.06
CA VAL A 60 4.48 12.40 2.87
C VAL A 60 3.20 12.41 2.02
N PRO A 61 2.34 13.44 2.18
CA PRO A 61 1.10 13.55 1.42
C PRO A 61 1.38 14.11 0.05
N GLN A 62 0.75 13.56 -0.97
CA GLN A 62 0.82 14.00 -2.37
C GLN A 62 2.21 14.48 -2.81
N PRO A 63 3.23 13.60 -2.75
CA PRO A 63 4.58 14.00 -3.15
C PRO A 63 4.61 14.40 -4.62
N ASP A 64 5.37 15.44 -4.94
CA ASP A 64 5.65 15.79 -6.34
C ASP A 64 6.50 14.66 -6.96
N TRP A 65 5.87 13.93 -7.87
CA TRP A 65 6.46 12.78 -8.57
C TRP A 65 7.17 13.17 -9.87
N HIS A 66 7.26 14.49 -10.15
CA HIS A 66 8.01 15.03 -11.27
C HIS A 66 9.39 15.55 -10.82
N GLY A 67 10.27 15.72 -11.77
CA GLY A 67 11.55 16.41 -11.56
C GLY A 67 12.54 15.67 -10.68
N ASP A 68 13.04 16.33 -9.64
CA ASP A 68 14.16 15.84 -8.81
C ASP A 68 13.75 14.94 -7.64
N PHE A 69 12.48 14.60 -7.50
CA PHE A 69 11.93 13.77 -6.41
C PHE A 69 12.24 14.31 -5.01
N ARG A 70 12.23 15.62 -4.84
CA ARG A 70 12.57 16.29 -3.58
C ARG A 70 11.71 15.82 -2.43
N ASP A 71 10.40 15.66 -2.65
CA ASP A 71 9.46 15.23 -1.62
C ASP A 71 9.73 13.80 -1.14
N PHE A 72 10.21 12.92 -2.02
CA PHE A 72 10.56 11.55 -1.67
C PHE A 72 11.84 11.47 -0.82
N LYS A 73 12.71 12.48 -0.91
CA LYS A 73 14.00 12.55 -0.19
C LYS A 73 13.94 13.34 1.12
N LYS A 74 12.95 14.24 1.28
CA LYS A 74 12.94 15.27 2.35
C LYS A 74 12.99 14.72 3.78
N LEU A 75 12.46 13.53 4.03
CA LEU A 75 12.44 12.89 5.36
C LEU A 75 13.54 11.84 5.53
N GLY A 76 14.28 11.53 4.48
CA GLY A 76 15.36 10.54 4.51
C GLY A 76 14.86 9.10 4.45
N LYS A 77 15.61 8.18 5.07
CA LYS A 77 15.42 6.73 5.06
C LYS A 77 14.76 6.29 6.37
N PRO A 78 13.65 5.53 6.34
CA PRO A 78 13.10 4.92 7.56
C PRO A 78 13.94 3.72 7.99
N ARG A 79 13.81 3.33 9.24
CA ARG A 79 14.47 2.15 9.81
C ARG A 79 13.84 0.84 9.34
N LEU A 80 12.51 0.80 9.20
CA LEU A 80 11.77 -0.41 8.87
C LEU A 80 11.38 -0.44 7.38
N PHE A 81 10.44 0.40 6.98
CA PHE A 81 9.94 0.39 5.59
C PHE A 81 9.27 1.70 5.19
N PHE A 82 9.10 1.88 3.88
CA PHE A 82 8.17 2.84 3.30
C PHE A 82 6.79 2.19 3.11
N GLY A 83 5.74 2.83 3.63
CA GLY A 83 4.36 2.43 3.35
C GLY A 83 3.76 3.32 2.27
N ILE A 84 3.02 2.75 1.31
CA ILE A 84 2.36 3.50 0.24
C ILE A 84 0.87 3.20 0.24
N ALA A 85 0.06 4.26 0.20
CA ALA A 85 -1.39 4.17 0.01
C ALA A 85 -1.84 5.08 -1.15
N PRO A 86 -2.78 4.64 -1.99
CA PRO A 86 -3.30 5.42 -3.12
C PRO A 86 -4.20 6.57 -2.66
N GLY A 87 -4.60 6.56 -1.40
CA GLY A 87 -5.61 7.45 -0.82
C GLY A 87 -6.89 6.72 -0.43
N CYS A 88 -7.96 7.48 -0.16
CA CYS A 88 -9.27 6.95 0.23
C CYS A 88 -9.99 6.23 -0.90
N MET A 89 -9.67 6.54 -2.14
CA MET A 89 -10.25 5.93 -3.34
C MET A 89 -9.17 5.27 -4.19
N ASP A 90 -9.60 4.34 -5.04
CA ASP A 90 -8.76 3.88 -6.14
C ASP A 90 -8.34 5.06 -7.01
N SER A 91 -7.06 5.14 -7.36
CA SER A 91 -6.48 6.28 -8.07
C SER A 91 -7.15 6.55 -9.42
N MET A 92 -7.47 5.49 -10.15
CA MET A 92 -8.09 5.60 -11.47
C MET A 92 -9.56 6.02 -11.36
N VAL A 93 -10.29 5.53 -10.34
CA VAL A 93 -11.67 5.96 -10.05
C VAL A 93 -11.70 7.42 -9.60
N ASN A 94 -10.69 7.85 -8.85
CA ASN A 94 -10.56 9.25 -8.42
C ASN A 94 -10.22 10.19 -9.58
N LYS A 95 -9.36 9.75 -10.50
CA LYS A 95 -8.86 10.58 -11.61
C LYS A 95 -9.86 10.64 -12.78
N TYR A 96 -10.58 9.57 -13.05
CA TYR A 96 -11.44 9.45 -14.23
C TYR A 96 -12.91 9.19 -13.87
N THR A 97 -13.80 9.62 -14.75
CA THR A 97 -15.21 9.23 -14.75
C THR A 97 -15.38 7.80 -15.29
N ALA A 98 -16.57 7.20 -15.11
CA ALA A 98 -16.90 5.90 -15.71
C ALA A 98 -16.73 5.86 -17.25
N ASN A 99 -16.88 7.00 -17.91
CA ASN A 99 -16.67 7.15 -19.37
C ASN A 99 -15.20 7.47 -19.71
N ARG A 100 -14.25 7.21 -18.82
CA ARG A 100 -12.82 7.45 -18.99
C ARG A 100 -12.45 8.90 -19.30
N ARG A 101 -13.26 9.86 -18.87
CA ARG A 101 -12.94 11.29 -18.98
C ARG A 101 -12.26 11.78 -17.73
N LEU A 102 -11.20 12.56 -17.87
CA LEU A 102 -10.52 13.19 -16.75
C LEU A 102 -11.52 14.04 -15.94
N ARG A 103 -11.50 13.91 -14.62
CA ARG A 103 -12.29 14.76 -13.72
C ARG A 103 -11.66 16.12 -13.62
N SER A 104 -12.48 17.16 -13.48
CA SER A 104 -12.05 18.55 -13.31
C SER A 104 -11.63 18.89 -11.87
N GLU A 105 -12.03 18.06 -10.91
CA GLU A 105 -11.79 18.30 -9.48
C GLU A 105 -11.38 16.99 -8.78
N ASP A 106 -10.56 17.10 -7.73
CA ASP A 106 -10.17 16.03 -6.82
C ASP A 106 -10.44 16.47 -5.38
N ALA A 107 -11.48 15.92 -4.76
CA ALA A 107 -11.87 16.25 -3.38
C ALA A 107 -10.81 15.88 -2.33
N TYR A 108 -9.81 15.07 -2.66
CA TYR A 108 -8.74 14.64 -1.78
C TYR A 108 -7.42 15.40 -2.01
N SER A 109 -7.46 16.42 -2.85
CA SER A 109 -6.32 17.30 -3.12
C SER A 109 -6.56 18.70 -2.56
N PRO A 110 -5.51 19.44 -2.16
CA PRO A 110 -5.65 20.83 -1.73
C PRO A 110 -6.35 21.68 -2.81
N ASP A 111 -7.28 22.52 -2.40
CA ASP A 111 -8.07 23.39 -3.28
C ASP A 111 -8.88 22.65 -4.36
N GLY A 112 -9.11 21.35 -4.19
CA GLY A 112 -9.82 20.53 -5.18
C GLY A 112 -9.05 20.32 -6.49
N ARG A 113 -7.74 20.56 -6.52
CA ARG A 113 -6.92 20.49 -7.73
C ARG A 113 -6.88 19.07 -8.28
N HIS A 114 -7.28 18.89 -9.53
CA HIS A 114 -7.14 17.62 -10.23
C HIS A 114 -5.69 17.39 -10.69
N ASP A 115 -5.38 16.14 -11.03
CA ASP A 115 -4.08 15.72 -11.60
C ASP A 115 -2.86 15.92 -10.69
N MET A 116 -3.08 16.02 -9.37
CA MET A 116 -2.00 16.14 -8.39
C MET A 116 -1.33 14.78 -8.09
N ARG A 117 -1.96 13.70 -8.45
CA ARG A 117 -1.45 12.33 -8.28
C ARG A 117 -1.19 11.65 -9.62
N PRO A 118 -0.19 10.77 -9.75
CA PRO A 118 -0.01 9.97 -10.96
C PRO A 118 -1.14 8.95 -11.12
N GLU A 119 -1.23 8.38 -12.31
CA GLU A 119 -1.96 7.12 -12.48
C GLU A 119 -1.23 6.01 -11.74
N TYR A 120 -1.97 5.14 -11.04
CA TYR A 120 -1.41 4.05 -10.25
C TYR A 120 -0.28 4.52 -9.31
N PRO A 121 -0.55 5.44 -8.36
CA PRO A 121 0.49 6.00 -7.48
C PRO A 121 1.24 4.93 -6.69
N THR A 122 0.61 3.80 -6.39
CA THR A 122 1.27 2.65 -5.77
C THR A 122 2.44 2.13 -6.60
N ILE A 123 2.33 2.11 -7.92
CA ILE A 123 3.41 1.71 -8.84
C ILE A 123 4.45 2.83 -8.96
N VAL A 124 4.00 4.03 -9.28
CA VAL A 124 4.90 5.18 -9.54
C VAL A 124 5.74 5.51 -8.31
N TYR A 125 5.10 5.61 -7.14
CA TYR A 125 5.82 5.93 -5.89
C TYR A 125 6.78 4.80 -5.49
N THR A 126 6.41 3.54 -5.69
CA THR A 126 7.31 2.41 -5.42
C THR A 126 8.55 2.48 -6.30
N HIS A 127 8.40 2.70 -7.60
CA HIS A 127 9.54 2.80 -8.52
C HIS A 127 10.49 3.93 -8.13
N ILE A 128 9.95 5.11 -7.77
CA ILE A 128 10.76 6.23 -7.30
C ILE A 128 11.50 5.87 -6.01
N LEU A 129 10.81 5.28 -5.04
CA LEU A 129 11.43 4.90 -3.76
C LEU A 129 12.48 3.80 -3.93
N LYS A 130 12.23 2.79 -4.75
CA LYS A 130 13.21 1.74 -5.05
C LYS A 130 14.43 2.27 -5.82
N GLN A 131 14.25 3.28 -6.66
CA GLN A 131 15.36 3.96 -7.33
C GLN A 131 16.21 4.77 -6.32
N LEU A 132 15.57 5.48 -5.39
CA LEU A 132 16.26 6.34 -4.42
C LEU A 132 16.83 5.57 -3.23
N PHE A 133 16.16 4.50 -2.81
CA PHE A 133 16.45 3.73 -1.60
C PHE A 133 16.29 2.23 -1.87
N PRO A 134 17.15 1.61 -2.70
CA PRO A 134 16.97 0.23 -3.17
C PRO A 134 16.92 -0.80 -2.04
N ASP A 135 17.60 -0.53 -0.91
CA ASP A 135 17.70 -1.45 0.22
C ASP A 135 16.54 -1.34 1.21
N VAL A 136 15.64 -0.34 1.05
CA VAL A 136 14.53 -0.14 1.97
C VAL A 136 13.30 -0.89 1.47
N PRO A 137 12.67 -1.72 2.32
CA PRO A 137 11.43 -2.36 1.97
C PRO A 137 10.31 -1.36 1.67
N VAL A 138 9.44 -1.73 0.72
CA VAL A 138 8.24 -0.97 0.37
C VAL A 138 7.01 -1.85 0.58
N VAL A 139 6.07 -1.38 1.40
CA VAL A 139 4.82 -2.05 1.73
C VAL A 139 3.66 -1.27 1.15
N LEU A 140 2.82 -1.93 0.36
CA LEU A 140 1.64 -1.32 -0.24
C LEU A 140 0.41 -1.60 0.62
N GLY A 141 -0.48 -0.62 0.71
CA GLY A 141 -1.76 -0.75 1.40
C GLY A 141 -2.88 0.04 0.72
N GLY A 142 -4.04 0.03 1.35
CA GLY A 142 -5.23 0.74 0.89
C GLY A 142 -6.02 0.01 -0.20
N ILE A 143 -7.05 0.67 -0.72
CA ILE A 143 -8.04 0.04 -1.61
C ILE A 143 -7.42 -0.44 -2.93
N GLU A 144 -6.55 0.35 -3.54
CA GLU A 144 -5.91 0.01 -4.81
C GLU A 144 -5.06 -1.27 -4.70
N ALA A 145 -4.24 -1.37 -3.66
CA ALA A 145 -3.42 -2.55 -3.40
C ALA A 145 -4.29 -3.77 -3.07
N SER A 146 -5.36 -3.57 -2.29
CA SER A 146 -6.30 -4.64 -1.93
C SER A 146 -7.02 -5.21 -3.15
N MET A 147 -7.47 -4.36 -4.07
CA MET A 147 -8.19 -4.78 -5.28
C MET A 147 -7.27 -5.43 -6.33
N ARG A 148 -6.00 -5.00 -6.37
CA ARG A 148 -5.03 -5.45 -7.38
C ARG A 148 -3.99 -6.43 -6.82
N ARG A 149 -4.28 -7.10 -5.70
CA ARG A 149 -3.34 -8.01 -5.02
C ARG A 149 -3.07 -9.33 -5.75
N LEU A 150 -3.97 -9.72 -6.66
CA LEU A 150 -3.89 -10.89 -7.53
C LEU A 150 -4.11 -10.47 -8.98
N THR A 151 -4.17 -11.41 -9.92
CA THR A 151 -4.64 -11.12 -11.28
C THR A 151 -5.98 -10.41 -11.23
N HIS A 152 -6.11 -9.35 -11.98
CA HIS A 152 -7.30 -8.50 -11.98
C HIS A 152 -7.56 -7.89 -13.34
N TYR A 153 -8.83 -7.57 -13.64
CA TYR A 153 -9.19 -6.82 -14.82
C TYR A 153 -9.01 -5.32 -14.58
N ASP A 154 -8.14 -4.69 -15.37
CA ASP A 154 -7.98 -3.25 -15.39
C ASP A 154 -8.92 -2.63 -16.42
N TYR A 155 -9.99 -2.00 -15.94
CA TYR A 155 -11.01 -1.35 -16.76
C TYR A 155 -10.44 -0.24 -17.66
N TRP A 156 -9.43 0.49 -17.17
CA TRP A 156 -8.88 1.65 -17.87
C TRP A 156 -8.02 1.23 -19.05
N GLN A 157 -7.25 0.16 -18.89
CA GLN A 157 -6.39 -0.42 -19.92
C GLN A 157 -7.11 -1.51 -20.74
N ASP A 158 -8.33 -1.90 -20.34
CA ASP A 158 -9.14 -2.95 -20.96
C ASP A 158 -8.39 -4.28 -21.11
N ARG A 159 -7.71 -4.69 -20.05
CA ARG A 159 -6.95 -5.95 -20.02
C ARG A 159 -6.80 -6.52 -18.62
N LEU A 160 -6.50 -7.83 -18.54
CA LEU A 160 -6.04 -8.44 -17.30
C LEU A 160 -4.59 -8.02 -17.02
N ARG A 161 -4.32 -7.74 -15.76
CA ARG A 161 -2.99 -7.45 -15.23
C ARG A 161 -2.63 -8.44 -14.12
N PRO A 162 -1.34 -8.73 -13.93
CA PRO A 162 -0.88 -9.56 -12.82
C PRO A 162 -1.06 -8.83 -11.48
N SER A 163 -0.67 -9.49 -10.40
CA SER A 163 -0.60 -8.84 -9.09
C SER A 163 0.16 -7.52 -9.15
N LEU A 164 -0.32 -6.53 -8.40
CA LEU A 164 0.35 -5.24 -8.25
C LEU A 164 1.81 -5.37 -7.77
N LEU A 165 2.16 -6.44 -7.05
CA LEU A 165 3.55 -6.72 -6.66
C LEU A 165 4.46 -6.96 -7.87
N CYS A 166 3.96 -7.62 -8.92
CA CYS A 166 4.72 -7.87 -10.14
C CYS A 166 5.01 -6.57 -10.88
N ASP A 167 4.03 -5.66 -10.91
CA ASP A 167 4.16 -4.40 -11.64
C ASP A 167 4.95 -3.33 -10.86
N SER A 168 4.82 -3.31 -9.54
CA SER A 168 5.44 -2.28 -8.68
C SER A 168 6.81 -2.64 -8.16
N HIS A 169 7.14 -3.93 -8.05
CA HIS A 169 8.31 -4.45 -7.36
C HIS A 169 8.38 -4.09 -5.87
N ALA A 170 7.22 -3.86 -5.25
CA ALA A 170 7.12 -3.73 -3.80
C ALA A 170 7.37 -5.08 -3.10
N ASP A 171 7.72 -5.03 -1.82
CA ASP A 171 8.09 -6.25 -1.08
C ASP A 171 6.88 -6.98 -0.51
N MET A 172 5.82 -6.24 -0.18
CA MET A 172 4.60 -6.81 0.42
C MET A 172 3.38 -5.94 0.16
N ILE A 173 2.21 -6.56 0.06
CA ILE A 173 0.91 -5.88 0.17
C ILE A 173 0.27 -6.25 1.50
N ILE A 174 -0.28 -5.26 2.21
CA ILE A 174 -1.23 -5.45 3.30
C ILE A 174 -2.60 -5.04 2.77
N TYR A 175 -3.57 -5.97 2.76
CA TYR A 175 -4.90 -5.72 2.21
C TYR A 175 -6.00 -5.71 3.26
N GLY A 176 -7.13 -5.06 2.94
CA GLY A 176 -8.25 -4.90 3.85
C GLY A 176 -7.95 -3.95 5.01
N MET A 177 -8.42 -4.30 6.21
CA MET A 177 -8.20 -3.53 7.44
C MET A 177 -6.82 -3.88 8.01
N GLY A 178 -5.82 -3.08 7.66
CA GLY A 178 -4.40 -3.40 7.85
C GLY A 178 -3.81 -3.07 9.23
N GLU A 179 -4.58 -2.52 10.18
CA GLU A 179 -4.07 -1.99 11.44
C GLU A 179 -3.34 -3.04 12.29
N LYS A 180 -3.92 -4.23 12.45
CA LYS A 180 -3.30 -5.32 13.21
C LYS A 180 -2.11 -5.91 12.46
N THR A 181 -2.26 -6.08 11.17
CA THR A 181 -1.25 -6.66 10.28
C THR A 181 0.02 -5.80 10.24
N ILE A 182 -0.13 -4.47 10.13
CA ILE A 182 1.04 -3.58 10.07
C ILE A 182 1.77 -3.49 11.41
N LEU A 183 1.07 -3.57 12.53
CA LEU A 183 1.69 -3.66 13.86
C LEU A 183 2.50 -4.93 14.02
N GLU A 184 1.97 -6.07 13.61
CA GLU A 184 2.70 -7.35 13.68
C GLU A 184 3.90 -7.34 12.73
N LEU A 185 3.76 -6.75 11.53
CA LEU A 185 4.89 -6.59 10.60
C LEU A 185 6.00 -5.74 11.24
N CYS A 186 5.66 -4.57 11.81
CA CYS A 186 6.64 -3.72 12.49
C CYS A 186 7.33 -4.47 13.64
N ARG A 187 6.57 -5.19 14.46
CA ARG A 187 7.12 -5.97 15.57
C ARG A 187 8.12 -7.02 15.09
N ARG A 188 7.77 -7.80 14.05
CA ARG A 188 8.67 -8.84 13.49
C ARG A 188 9.94 -8.21 12.91
N MET A 189 9.81 -7.09 12.20
CA MET A 189 11.00 -6.39 11.67
C MET A 189 11.85 -5.79 12.78
N ASP A 190 11.25 -5.32 13.87
CA ASP A 190 11.96 -4.85 15.08
C ASP A 190 12.73 -5.97 15.76
N ASP A 191 12.17 -7.18 15.79
CA ASP A 191 12.81 -8.41 16.27
C ASP A 191 13.95 -8.88 15.33
N GLY A 192 14.22 -8.15 14.24
CA GLY A 192 15.31 -8.41 13.30
C GLY A 192 14.97 -9.35 12.13
N PHE A 193 13.71 -9.74 11.96
CA PHE A 193 13.32 -10.56 10.81
C PHE A 193 13.28 -9.71 9.54
N PRO A 194 14.00 -10.08 8.47
CA PRO A 194 13.86 -9.41 7.18
C PRO A 194 12.46 -9.63 6.59
N ILE A 195 11.91 -8.63 5.91
CA ILE A 195 10.55 -8.70 5.36
C ILE A 195 10.33 -9.92 4.45
N SER A 196 11.35 -10.32 3.71
CA SER A 196 11.31 -11.51 2.83
C SER A 196 11.11 -12.84 3.55
N CYS A 197 11.38 -12.88 4.86
CA CYS A 197 11.16 -14.06 5.70
C CYS A 197 9.82 -14.05 6.44
N ILE A 198 9.08 -12.93 6.37
CA ILE A 198 7.78 -12.75 7.04
C ILE A 198 6.67 -13.14 6.06
N THR A 199 6.24 -14.40 6.14
CA THR A 199 5.30 -15.01 5.18
C THR A 199 4.02 -15.57 5.80
N ASP A 200 3.87 -15.40 7.12
CA ASP A 200 2.82 -16.04 7.94
C ASP A 200 1.84 -15.03 8.57
N ILE A 201 2.00 -13.73 8.30
CA ILE A 201 1.08 -12.72 8.81
C ILE A 201 -0.21 -12.73 7.96
N PRO A 202 -1.40 -12.85 8.57
CA PRO A 202 -2.67 -12.75 7.84
C PRO A 202 -2.83 -11.40 7.12
N GLN A 203 -3.62 -11.40 6.05
CA GLN A 203 -3.90 -10.20 5.24
C GLN A 203 -2.64 -9.61 4.56
N THR A 204 -1.66 -10.45 4.27
CA THR A 204 -0.49 -10.06 3.46
C THR A 204 -0.46 -10.79 2.13
N VAL A 205 0.19 -10.17 1.15
CA VAL A 205 0.57 -10.79 -0.12
C VAL A 205 2.04 -10.53 -0.36
N TYR A 206 2.75 -11.56 -0.78
CA TYR A 206 4.18 -11.50 -1.11
C TYR A 206 4.47 -12.39 -2.32
N LEU A 207 5.58 -12.13 -2.99
CA LEU A 207 6.06 -12.98 -4.08
C LEU A 207 6.94 -14.09 -3.52
N ALA A 208 6.63 -15.33 -3.88
CA ALA A 208 7.45 -16.50 -3.57
C ALA A 208 8.10 -17.04 -4.86
N GLN A 209 9.28 -17.62 -4.73
CA GLN A 209 9.88 -18.32 -5.85
C GLN A 209 9.07 -19.59 -6.16
N LYS A 210 8.85 -19.86 -7.43
CA LYS A 210 8.17 -21.07 -7.88
C LYS A 210 8.88 -22.32 -7.34
N GLY A 211 8.11 -23.22 -6.74
CA GLY A 211 8.65 -24.43 -6.10
C GLY A 211 9.22 -24.22 -4.69
N ASN A 212 9.30 -22.99 -4.20
CA ASN A 212 9.77 -22.67 -2.84
C ASN A 212 8.72 -21.87 -2.04
N VAL A 213 7.46 -22.26 -2.17
CA VAL A 213 6.36 -21.64 -1.41
C VAL A 213 6.43 -22.18 0.02
N PRO A 214 6.54 -21.32 1.04
CA PRO A 214 6.52 -21.76 2.44
C PRO A 214 5.27 -22.57 2.75
N LYS A 215 5.40 -23.68 3.49
CA LYS A 215 4.22 -24.47 3.89
C LYS A 215 3.31 -23.65 4.79
N ALA A 216 2.01 -23.70 4.52
CA ALA A 216 1.02 -23.13 5.43
C ALA A 216 1.03 -23.89 6.76
N THR A 217 1.13 -23.18 7.87
CA THR A 217 1.17 -23.79 9.22
C THR A 217 -0.22 -23.98 9.83
N ALA A 218 -1.20 -23.20 9.40
CA ALA A 218 -2.54 -23.18 10.02
C ALA A 218 -3.71 -23.12 9.03
N THR A 219 -3.45 -23.08 7.73
CA THR A 219 -4.49 -22.91 6.70
C THR A 219 -4.32 -23.91 5.56
N ILE A 220 -5.41 -24.15 4.84
CA ILE A 220 -5.39 -24.92 3.58
C ILE A 220 -5.00 -23.97 2.46
N ASP A 221 -4.22 -24.46 1.51
CA ASP A 221 -3.88 -23.71 0.29
C ASP A 221 -4.95 -23.95 -0.80
N ILE A 222 -5.44 -22.88 -1.37
CA ILE A 222 -6.25 -22.90 -2.59
C ILE A 222 -5.38 -22.37 -3.72
N VAL A 223 -5.15 -23.20 -4.72
CA VAL A 223 -4.39 -22.83 -5.91
C VAL A 223 -5.36 -22.26 -6.93
N LEU A 224 -5.17 -21.01 -7.26
CA LEU A 224 -5.90 -20.29 -8.30
C LEU A 224 -5.35 -20.62 -9.68
N ASN A 225 -6.16 -20.41 -10.72
CA ASN A 225 -5.65 -20.44 -12.10
C ASN A 225 -4.55 -19.39 -12.25
N SER A 226 -3.47 -19.73 -12.97
CA SER A 226 -2.36 -18.82 -13.20
C SER A 226 -2.77 -17.58 -13.99
N HIS A 227 -1.95 -16.52 -13.94
CA HIS A 227 -2.17 -15.31 -14.74
C HIS A 227 -2.26 -15.64 -16.23
N GLU A 228 -1.35 -16.47 -16.75
CA GLU A 228 -1.34 -16.89 -18.17
C GLU A 228 -2.61 -17.65 -18.55
N THR A 229 -3.10 -18.51 -17.67
CA THR A 229 -4.38 -19.23 -17.91
C THR A 229 -5.55 -18.25 -17.96
N CYS A 230 -5.57 -17.27 -17.07
CA CYS A 230 -6.62 -16.24 -17.06
C CYS A 230 -6.61 -15.36 -18.32
N LEU A 231 -5.43 -15.03 -18.85
CA LEU A 231 -5.28 -14.30 -20.13
C LEU A 231 -5.92 -15.04 -21.31
N GLN A 232 -5.86 -16.36 -21.30
CA GLN A 232 -6.37 -17.22 -22.38
C GLN A 232 -7.82 -17.65 -22.18
N ASN A 233 -8.33 -17.65 -20.95
CA ASN A 233 -9.60 -18.22 -20.58
C ASN A 233 -10.37 -17.38 -19.57
N LYS A 234 -11.35 -16.62 -20.02
CA LYS A 234 -12.22 -15.79 -19.15
C LYS A 234 -12.95 -16.58 -18.06
N ARG A 235 -13.23 -17.88 -18.28
CA ARG A 235 -13.86 -18.73 -17.26
C ARG A 235 -12.88 -18.99 -16.10
N ALA A 236 -11.60 -19.18 -16.37
CA ALA A 236 -10.57 -19.37 -15.35
C ALA A 236 -10.49 -18.14 -14.43
N GLU A 237 -10.56 -16.93 -15.00
CA GLU A 237 -10.60 -15.70 -14.21
C GLU A 237 -11.89 -15.61 -13.36
N ALA A 238 -13.03 -15.96 -13.91
CA ALA A 238 -14.30 -15.98 -13.16
C ALA A 238 -14.27 -17.00 -12.00
N GLU A 239 -13.62 -18.15 -12.18
CA GLU A 239 -13.40 -19.14 -11.12
C GLU A 239 -12.50 -18.60 -10.02
N ASN A 240 -11.42 -17.90 -10.37
CA ASN A 240 -10.55 -17.22 -9.40
C ASN A 240 -11.33 -16.20 -8.57
N TYR A 241 -12.14 -15.35 -9.22
CA TYR A 241 -12.99 -14.39 -8.51
C TYR A 241 -13.95 -15.07 -7.52
N ARG A 242 -14.56 -16.19 -7.91
CA ARG A 242 -15.42 -16.96 -7.01
C ARG A 242 -14.65 -17.43 -5.77
N HIS A 243 -13.45 -17.99 -5.94
CA HIS A 243 -12.61 -18.41 -4.80
C HIS A 243 -12.20 -17.24 -3.92
N ILE A 244 -11.82 -16.12 -4.51
CA ILE A 244 -11.46 -14.90 -3.75
C ILE A 244 -12.65 -14.41 -2.93
N GLU A 245 -13.85 -14.39 -3.51
CA GLU A 245 -15.08 -13.95 -2.84
C GLU A 245 -15.49 -14.91 -1.72
N GLU A 246 -15.47 -16.21 -1.99
CA GLU A 246 -15.77 -17.25 -1.00
C GLU A 246 -14.83 -17.14 0.21
N GLU A 247 -13.52 -16.95 -0.02
CA GLU A 247 -12.54 -16.81 1.07
C GLU A 247 -12.66 -15.48 1.80
N SER A 248 -13.00 -14.40 1.10
CA SER A 248 -13.16 -13.06 1.72
C SER A 248 -14.32 -13.00 2.71
N ASN A 249 -15.29 -13.88 2.59
CA ASN A 249 -16.46 -13.96 3.48
C ASN A 249 -16.26 -14.94 4.66
N LYS A 250 -15.12 -15.61 4.76
CA LYS A 250 -14.85 -16.55 5.85
C LYS A 250 -14.18 -15.85 7.04
N MET A 251 -14.55 -16.25 8.24
CA MET A 251 -13.86 -15.80 9.47
C MET A 251 -12.41 -16.32 9.55
N HIS A 252 -12.16 -17.50 9.01
CA HIS A 252 -10.85 -18.13 8.87
C HIS A 252 -10.65 -18.52 7.41
N ALA A 253 -10.07 -17.62 6.66
CA ALA A 253 -9.84 -17.81 5.23
C ALA A 253 -8.63 -18.74 4.97
N SER A 254 -8.70 -19.46 3.86
CA SER A 254 -7.58 -20.20 3.30
C SER A 254 -6.54 -19.26 2.68
N ARG A 255 -5.32 -19.74 2.50
CA ARG A 255 -4.31 -19.02 1.75
C ARG A 255 -4.53 -19.24 0.25
N LEU A 256 -4.51 -18.14 -0.52
CA LEU A 256 -4.61 -18.20 -1.98
C LEU A 256 -3.22 -18.19 -2.60
N LEU A 257 -2.98 -19.08 -3.53
CA LEU A 257 -1.74 -19.15 -4.32
C LEU A 257 -2.08 -18.92 -5.79
N GLN A 258 -1.37 -18.01 -6.45
CA GLN A 258 -1.47 -17.76 -7.88
C GLN A 258 -0.09 -17.71 -8.51
N ASP A 259 0.09 -18.41 -9.66
CA ASP A 259 1.31 -18.42 -10.48
C ASP A 259 1.19 -17.43 -11.64
#